data_4b3a755583382751caa9bfb3e95cb574
#
_entry.id   4b3a755583382751caa9bfb3e95cb574
#
_cell.length_a   1.000
_cell.length_b   1.000
_cell.length_c   1.000
_cell.angle_alpha   90.00
_cell.angle_beta   90.00
_cell.angle_gamma   90.00
#
_symmetry.space_group_name_H-M   'P 1'
#
loop_
_entity.id
_entity.type
_entity.pdbx_description
1 polymer ?
#
loop_
_entity_poly.entity_id
_entity_poly.type
_entity_poly.pdbx_seq_one_letter_code
_entity_poly.pdbx_strand_id
1 'polypeptide(L)'
;MLIHLKNVLTTEELHQARAILDGATWLDGRATAGAQAVQAKNNEQLPQTSEAARSLQTLVLQALNRHAIFFSAALPKKIFNPLFNRYGGEANCYGRHIDGAVMHSRSNDLRVRSDVSCTLFLADPDEYDGGELAIDDTYGSQRVKLPAGDMVLYPGTSLHEVLPVTRGHRLASFFWVESMVRSDEQRRLLFDLDMNLLRLRERHGECAETTALTGTYHNLLRMWADT
;
A
#
# COMPACT_ATOMS: atom_id res chain seq x y z
N MET A 1 4.65 -3.58 -11.24
CA MET A 1 3.19 -3.52 -11.58
C MET A 1 2.50 -2.53 -10.66
N LEU A 2 1.69 -1.57 -11.21
CA LEU A 2 0.87 -0.65 -10.41
C LEU A 2 -0.58 -1.16 -10.40
N ILE A 3 -1.17 -1.34 -9.22
CA ILE A 3 -2.52 -1.89 -9.06
C ILE A 3 -3.34 -0.99 -8.15
N HIS A 4 -4.55 -0.62 -8.60
CA HIS A 4 -5.56 0.05 -7.80
C HIS A 4 -6.53 -0.99 -7.21
N LEU A 5 -6.58 -1.06 -5.88
CA LEU A 5 -7.55 -1.86 -5.13
C LEU A 5 -8.65 -0.95 -4.60
N LYS A 6 -9.89 -1.23 -5.00
CA LYS A 6 -11.06 -0.46 -4.58
C LYS A 6 -11.63 -1.00 -3.27
N ASN A 7 -12.18 -0.09 -2.46
CA ASN A 7 -12.94 -0.44 -1.24
C ASN A 7 -12.18 -1.41 -0.30
N VAL A 8 -10.90 -1.15 -0.06
CA VAL A 8 -10.11 -1.92 0.91
C VAL A 8 -10.70 -1.74 2.31
N LEU A 9 -11.09 -0.50 2.65
CA LEU A 9 -11.92 -0.24 3.83
C LEU A 9 -13.38 -0.12 3.43
N THR A 10 -14.27 -0.66 4.27
CA THR A 10 -15.70 -0.36 4.19
C THR A 10 -15.96 1.09 4.62
N THR A 11 -17.17 1.60 4.33
CA THR A 11 -17.59 2.94 4.76
C THR A 11 -17.49 3.11 6.28
N GLU A 12 -17.92 2.10 7.04
CA GLU A 12 -17.88 2.09 8.51
C GLU A 12 -16.46 2.11 9.03
N GLU A 13 -15.56 1.30 8.44
CA GLU A 13 -14.15 1.27 8.81
C GLU A 13 -13.44 2.56 8.47
N LEU A 14 -13.78 3.17 7.34
CA LEU A 14 -13.25 4.47 6.96
C LEU A 14 -13.70 5.57 7.95
N HIS A 15 -14.99 5.58 8.33
CA HIS A 15 -15.50 6.50 9.34
C HIS A 15 -14.79 6.31 10.70
N GLN A 16 -14.61 5.06 11.12
CA GLN A 16 -13.87 4.75 12.35
C GLN A 16 -12.42 5.21 12.27
N ALA A 17 -11.75 4.94 11.15
CA ALA A 17 -10.36 5.36 10.94
C ALA A 17 -10.21 6.89 11.00
N ARG A 18 -11.10 7.63 10.34
CA ARG A 18 -11.09 9.10 10.34
C ARG A 18 -11.35 9.68 11.73
N ALA A 19 -12.32 9.14 12.46
CA ALA A 19 -12.59 9.59 13.84
C ALA A 19 -11.36 9.41 14.77
N ILE A 20 -10.60 8.33 14.61
CA ILE A 20 -9.35 8.12 15.34
C ILE A 20 -8.28 9.14 14.92
N LEU A 21 -8.15 9.40 13.60
CA LEU A 21 -7.17 10.34 13.05
C LEU A 21 -7.44 11.79 13.46
N ASP A 22 -8.72 12.18 13.52
CA ASP A 22 -9.14 13.54 13.93
C ASP A 22 -8.78 13.85 15.39
N GLY A 23 -8.82 12.86 16.27
CA GLY A 23 -8.44 12.97 17.67
C GLY A 23 -6.95 12.74 17.95
N ALA A 24 -6.14 12.41 16.93
CA ALA A 24 -4.77 11.97 17.13
C ALA A 24 -3.75 13.12 17.22
N THR A 25 -2.66 12.88 17.96
CA THR A 25 -1.50 13.77 17.99
C THR A 25 -0.53 13.41 16.88
N TRP A 26 -0.21 14.41 16.05
CA TRP A 26 0.70 14.27 14.93
C TRP A 26 2.08 14.80 15.29
N LEU A 27 3.13 14.13 14.81
CA LEU A 27 4.53 14.52 15.00
C LEU A 27 5.21 14.73 13.65
N ASP A 28 6.32 15.47 13.65
CA ASP A 28 7.15 15.66 12.47
C ASP A 28 7.61 14.31 11.90
N GLY A 29 7.22 14.02 10.66
CA GLY A 29 7.52 12.76 9.99
C GLY A 29 9.00 12.52 9.72
N ARG A 30 9.84 13.55 9.79
CA ARG A 30 11.31 13.44 9.64
C ARG A 30 11.93 12.55 10.70
N ALA A 31 11.32 12.43 11.88
CA ALA A 31 11.78 11.53 12.95
C ALA A 31 11.82 10.04 12.56
N THR A 32 11.08 9.63 11.52
CA THR A 32 11.03 8.25 11.02
C THR A 32 11.79 8.04 9.70
N ALA A 33 12.39 9.10 9.14
CA ALA A 33 13.12 9.04 7.88
C ALA A 33 14.57 8.60 8.09
N GLY A 34 15.12 7.84 7.14
CA GLY A 34 16.55 7.60 7.05
C GLY A 34 17.33 8.87 6.66
N ALA A 35 18.64 8.87 6.82
CA ALA A 35 19.51 10.05 6.66
C ALA A 35 19.36 10.77 5.31
N GLN A 36 19.06 10.04 4.23
CA GLN A 36 18.85 10.61 2.90
C GLN A 36 17.44 11.17 2.76
N ALA A 37 16.44 10.41 3.19
CA ALA A 37 15.03 10.74 3.04
C ALA A 37 14.60 11.92 3.93
N VAL A 38 15.28 12.16 5.05
CA VAL A 38 14.97 13.25 5.99
C VAL A 38 15.01 14.63 5.32
N GLN A 39 15.85 14.84 4.32
CA GLN A 39 15.97 16.12 3.62
C GLN A 39 14.79 16.38 2.66
N ALA A 40 14.19 15.32 2.14
CA ALA A 40 13.07 15.40 1.19
C ALA A 40 11.70 15.30 1.88
N LYS A 41 11.63 14.83 3.13
CA LYS A 41 10.40 14.53 3.85
C LYS A 41 9.90 15.74 4.62
N ASN A 42 8.71 16.20 4.25
CA ASN A 42 8.03 17.31 4.91
C ASN A 42 6.56 16.97 5.11
N ASN A 43 6.29 16.15 6.12
CA ASN A 43 4.95 15.70 6.50
C ASN A 43 4.84 15.48 8.01
N GLU A 44 3.63 15.19 8.46
CA GLU A 44 3.38 14.73 9.82
C GLU A 44 3.04 13.24 9.83
N GLN A 45 3.37 12.55 10.92
CA GLN A 45 3.08 11.13 11.12
C GLN A 45 2.53 10.85 12.52
N LEU A 46 1.72 9.79 12.64
CA LEU A 46 1.36 9.26 13.95
C LEU A 46 2.56 8.56 14.60
N PRO A 47 2.78 8.77 15.90
CA PRO A 47 3.74 7.95 16.66
C PRO A 47 3.34 6.47 16.56
N GLN A 48 4.26 5.62 16.10
CA GLN A 48 3.99 4.19 15.86
C GLN A 48 3.50 3.42 17.10
N THR A 49 3.88 3.90 18.29
CA THR A 49 3.52 3.30 19.59
C THR A 49 2.29 3.91 20.22
N SER A 50 1.64 4.91 19.58
CA SER A 50 0.41 5.51 20.11
C SER A 50 -0.76 4.51 20.06
N GLU A 51 -1.75 4.71 20.91
CA GLU A 51 -2.99 3.91 20.91
C GLU A 51 -3.73 4.07 19.58
N ALA A 52 -3.81 5.30 19.07
CA ALA A 52 -4.39 5.60 17.76
C ALA A 52 -3.72 4.79 16.65
N ALA A 53 -2.38 4.76 16.59
CA ALA A 53 -1.66 3.98 15.59
C ALA A 53 -1.94 2.48 15.71
N ARG A 54 -1.95 1.91 16.94
CA ARG A 54 -2.25 0.48 17.14
C ARG A 54 -3.67 0.10 16.72
N SER A 55 -4.66 0.92 17.07
CA SER A 55 -6.06 0.70 16.67
C SER A 55 -6.21 0.72 15.15
N LEU A 56 -5.62 1.72 14.49
CA LEU A 56 -5.63 1.84 13.03
C LEU A 56 -4.86 0.73 12.33
N GLN A 57 -3.72 0.28 12.87
CA GLN A 57 -2.97 -0.87 12.37
C GLN A 57 -3.82 -2.14 12.38
N THR A 58 -4.51 -2.40 13.48
CA THR A 58 -5.42 -3.56 13.59
C THR A 58 -6.52 -3.49 12.55
N LEU A 59 -7.18 -2.34 12.39
CA LEU A 59 -8.24 -2.13 11.42
C LEU A 59 -7.74 -2.37 9.98
N VAL A 60 -6.62 -1.78 9.60
CA VAL A 60 -6.06 -1.94 8.24
C VAL A 60 -5.63 -3.38 7.99
N LEU A 61 -4.94 -4.04 8.93
CA LEU A 61 -4.51 -5.43 8.76
C LEU A 61 -5.70 -6.40 8.64
N GLN A 62 -6.78 -6.18 9.39
CA GLN A 62 -8.02 -6.96 9.24
C GLN A 62 -8.66 -6.76 7.87
N ALA A 63 -8.69 -5.52 7.38
CA ALA A 63 -9.18 -5.21 6.04
C ALA A 63 -8.37 -5.91 4.95
N LEU A 64 -7.04 -5.87 5.03
CA LEU A 64 -6.15 -6.54 4.09
C LEU A 64 -6.34 -8.06 4.10
N ASN A 65 -6.49 -8.66 5.29
CA ASN A 65 -6.61 -10.11 5.43
C ASN A 65 -7.88 -10.69 4.77
N ARG A 66 -8.96 -9.92 4.65
CA ARG A 66 -10.19 -10.33 3.95
C ARG A 66 -10.20 -9.99 2.46
N HIS A 67 -9.24 -9.18 1.99
CA HIS A 67 -9.25 -8.66 0.62
C HIS A 67 -8.54 -9.62 -0.35
N ALA A 68 -9.31 -10.47 -1.04
CA ALA A 68 -8.76 -11.52 -1.90
C ALA A 68 -7.84 -11.01 -3.00
N ILE A 69 -8.17 -9.85 -3.63
CA ILE A 69 -7.33 -9.27 -4.68
C ILE A 69 -6.01 -8.72 -4.11
N PHE A 70 -5.99 -8.21 -2.87
CA PHE A 70 -4.74 -7.85 -2.20
C PHE A 70 -3.83 -9.06 -2.04
N PHE A 71 -4.40 -10.19 -1.58
CA PHE A 71 -3.63 -11.42 -1.45
C PHE A 71 -3.02 -11.86 -2.79
N SER A 72 -3.84 -11.92 -3.85
CA SER A 72 -3.36 -12.31 -5.19
C SER A 72 -2.30 -11.35 -5.75
N ALA A 73 -2.45 -10.04 -5.54
CA ALA A 73 -1.55 -9.02 -6.07
C ALA A 73 -0.20 -8.95 -5.35
N ALA A 74 -0.22 -9.05 -4.02
CA ALA A 74 0.96 -8.87 -3.18
C ALA A 74 1.63 -10.19 -2.76
N LEU A 75 0.88 -11.32 -2.71
CA LEU A 75 1.32 -12.62 -2.20
C LEU A 75 2.12 -12.45 -0.88
N PRO A 76 1.49 -11.90 0.19
CA PRO A 76 2.21 -11.41 1.35
C PRO A 76 2.80 -12.56 2.18
N LYS A 77 4.13 -12.51 2.41
CA LYS A 77 4.87 -13.30 3.41
C LYS A 77 4.91 -12.57 4.74
N LYS A 78 5.22 -11.26 4.68
CA LYS A 78 5.21 -10.35 5.83
C LYS A 78 4.65 -8.99 5.41
N ILE A 79 3.93 -8.35 6.32
CA ILE A 79 3.44 -6.99 6.15
C ILE A 79 4.09 -6.13 7.24
N PHE A 80 4.76 -5.04 6.85
CA PHE A 80 5.21 -4.04 7.81
C PHE A 80 4.00 -3.34 8.42
N ASN A 81 4.00 -3.12 9.72
CA ASN A 81 2.88 -2.47 10.41
C ASN A 81 2.54 -1.14 9.73
N PRO A 82 1.27 -0.93 9.35
CA PRO A 82 0.83 0.29 8.68
C PRO A 82 1.22 1.55 9.46
N LEU A 83 1.77 2.51 8.75
CA LEU A 83 2.10 3.85 9.23
C LEU A 83 1.07 4.84 8.70
N PHE A 84 0.89 5.95 9.38
CA PHE A 84 -0.12 6.94 9.03
C PHE A 84 0.53 8.31 8.90
N ASN A 85 0.27 8.99 7.79
CA ASN A 85 0.79 10.32 7.51
C ASN A 85 -0.31 11.32 7.17
N ARG A 86 0.01 12.59 7.40
CA ARG A 86 -0.79 13.73 7.02
C ARG A 86 0.11 14.74 6.31
N TYR A 87 -0.42 15.31 5.22
CA TYR A 87 0.22 16.39 4.47
C TYR A 87 -0.73 17.56 4.39
N GLY A 88 -0.24 18.77 4.66
CA GLY A 88 -1.01 20.01 4.59
C GLY A 88 -0.29 21.15 5.27
N GLY A 89 -0.71 22.40 5.04
CA GLY A 89 -0.04 23.57 5.59
C GLY A 89 1.43 23.66 5.18
N GLU A 90 2.34 23.80 6.16
CA GLU A 90 3.78 23.82 5.92
C GLU A 90 4.40 22.43 5.76
N ALA A 91 3.76 21.39 6.33
CA ALA A 91 4.20 19.99 6.26
C ALA A 91 3.50 19.24 5.11
N ASN A 92 3.77 19.61 3.87
CA ASN A 92 2.87 19.40 2.75
C ASN A 92 3.37 18.51 1.62
N CYS A 93 4.60 17.95 1.69
CA CYS A 93 5.15 17.15 0.59
C CYS A 93 6.14 16.08 1.06
N TYR A 94 6.48 15.19 0.15
CA TYR A 94 7.60 14.27 0.31
C TYR A 94 8.30 14.15 -1.04
N GLY A 95 9.48 14.75 -1.17
CA GLY A 95 10.24 14.79 -2.42
C GLY A 95 10.64 13.40 -2.92
N ARG A 96 11.18 13.38 -4.13
CA ARG A 96 11.54 12.14 -4.86
C ARG A 96 12.48 11.24 -4.05
N HIS A 97 12.09 9.99 -3.87
CA HIS A 97 12.85 9.00 -3.14
C HIS A 97 12.50 7.57 -3.57
N ILE A 98 13.35 6.64 -3.18
CA ILE A 98 13.11 5.19 -3.25
C ILE A 98 13.06 4.69 -1.81
N ASP A 99 12.12 3.79 -1.53
CA ASP A 99 12.00 3.17 -0.22
C ASP A 99 13.23 2.33 0.14
N GLY A 100 13.54 2.25 1.43
CA GLY A 100 14.61 1.38 1.91
C GLY A 100 14.32 -0.09 1.57
N ALA A 101 15.31 -0.82 1.06
CA ALA A 101 15.13 -2.21 0.63
C ALA A 101 14.68 -3.17 1.75
N VAL A 102 15.01 -2.87 3.01
CA VAL A 102 14.58 -3.62 4.19
C VAL A 102 14.12 -2.63 5.25
N MET A 103 12.85 -2.72 5.59
CA MET A 103 12.24 -1.93 6.65
C MET A 103 12.40 -2.65 7.98
N HIS A 104 12.84 -1.92 9.00
CA HIS A 104 13.05 -2.46 10.35
C HIS A 104 12.14 -1.74 11.35
N SER A 105 11.27 -2.51 11.98
CA SER A 105 10.44 -2.03 13.10
C SER A 105 11.18 -2.19 14.41
N ARG A 106 11.52 -1.06 15.04
CA ARG A 106 12.24 -1.06 16.34
C ARG A 106 11.37 -1.55 17.50
N SER A 107 10.03 -1.56 17.33
CA SER A 107 9.11 -1.96 18.42
C SER A 107 9.02 -3.47 18.60
N ASN A 108 9.26 -4.27 17.57
CA ASN A 108 9.14 -5.73 17.59
C ASN A 108 10.24 -6.48 16.83
N ASP A 109 11.33 -5.78 16.50
CA ASP A 109 12.48 -6.28 15.72
C ASP A 109 12.11 -6.93 14.36
N LEU A 110 10.92 -6.62 13.84
CA LEU A 110 10.44 -7.13 12.57
C LEU A 110 11.23 -6.50 11.42
N ARG A 111 11.80 -7.33 10.56
CA ARG A 111 12.41 -6.93 9.29
C ARG A 111 11.54 -7.40 8.13
N VAL A 112 11.24 -6.48 7.23
CA VAL A 112 10.39 -6.69 6.06
C VAL A 112 11.10 -6.15 4.84
N ARG A 113 11.34 -7.00 3.84
CA ARG A 113 11.84 -6.56 2.54
C ARG A 113 10.72 -5.82 1.81
N SER A 114 11.01 -4.64 1.28
CA SER A 114 10.04 -3.79 0.60
C SER A 114 9.86 -4.19 -0.87
N ASP A 115 9.28 -5.37 -1.11
CA ASP A 115 9.00 -5.82 -2.49
C ASP A 115 7.85 -5.04 -3.11
N VAL A 116 6.82 -4.76 -2.31
CA VAL A 116 5.64 -4.00 -2.70
C VAL A 116 5.43 -2.84 -1.73
N SER A 117 5.32 -1.62 -2.25
CA SER A 117 4.90 -0.44 -1.50
C SER A 117 3.40 -0.25 -1.65
N CYS A 118 2.73 0.08 -0.55
CA CYS A 118 1.28 0.23 -0.45
C CYS A 118 0.93 1.60 0.10
N THR A 119 -0.04 2.28 -0.53
CA THR A 119 -0.64 3.52 -0.01
C THR A 119 -2.16 3.39 -0.02
N LEU A 120 -2.76 3.38 1.16
CA LEU A 120 -4.20 3.40 1.40
C LEU A 120 -4.62 4.86 1.65
N PHE A 121 -5.50 5.39 0.82
CA PHE A 121 -6.01 6.75 0.92
C PHE A 121 -7.11 6.83 2.00
N LEU A 122 -7.03 7.86 2.87
CA LEU A 122 -7.97 8.07 3.98
C LEU A 122 -8.67 9.44 3.92
N ALA A 123 -8.36 10.24 2.89
CA ALA A 123 -9.05 11.47 2.54
C ALA A 123 -9.50 11.39 1.08
N ASP A 124 -10.69 11.94 0.78
CA ASP A 124 -11.22 11.95 -0.57
C ASP A 124 -10.50 12.99 -1.46
N PRO A 125 -10.44 12.78 -2.79
CA PRO A 125 -9.73 13.65 -3.71
C PRO A 125 -10.18 15.12 -3.70
N ASP A 126 -11.41 15.42 -3.32
CA ASP A 126 -11.97 16.77 -3.25
C ASP A 126 -11.72 17.49 -1.91
N GLU A 127 -11.26 16.76 -0.89
CA GLU A 127 -10.92 17.33 0.42
C GLU A 127 -9.59 18.09 0.42
N TYR A 128 -8.74 17.87 -0.60
CA TYR A 128 -7.43 18.55 -0.70
C TYR A 128 -7.03 18.82 -2.15
N ASP A 129 -6.20 19.83 -2.39
CA ASP A 129 -5.62 20.15 -3.70
C ASP A 129 -4.14 19.78 -3.74
N GLY A 130 -3.67 19.27 -4.90
CA GLY A 130 -2.33 18.69 -5.02
C GLY A 130 -2.26 17.34 -4.32
N GLY A 131 -1.09 16.98 -3.78
CA GLY A 131 -0.89 15.78 -2.97
C GLY A 131 -0.97 14.47 -3.74
N GLU A 132 -0.88 14.49 -5.07
CA GLU A 132 -0.80 13.27 -5.87
C GLU A 132 0.44 12.47 -5.47
N LEU A 133 0.30 11.16 -5.38
CA LEU A 133 1.40 10.23 -5.34
C LEU A 133 1.90 10.04 -6.77
N ALA A 134 3.05 10.62 -7.11
CA ALA A 134 3.70 10.46 -8.41
C ALA A 134 4.67 9.28 -8.33
N ILE A 135 4.50 8.29 -9.20
CA ILE A 135 5.30 7.06 -9.26
C ILE A 135 5.93 6.99 -10.65
N ASP A 136 7.24 6.94 -10.71
CA ASP A 136 7.96 6.81 -11.98
C ASP A 136 8.00 5.33 -12.40
N ASP A 137 7.61 5.08 -13.62
CA ASP A 137 7.68 3.77 -14.29
C ASP A 137 8.46 3.92 -15.59
N THR A 138 8.79 2.82 -16.25
CA THR A 138 9.50 2.75 -17.54
C THR A 138 8.84 3.62 -18.63
N TYR A 139 7.52 3.79 -18.54
CA TYR A 139 6.71 4.52 -19.53
C TYR A 139 6.32 5.94 -19.08
N GLY A 140 6.94 6.47 -18.03
CA GLY A 140 6.69 7.80 -17.50
C GLY A 140 6.12 7.81 -16.09
N SER A 141 5.82 9.01 -15.57
CA SER A 141 5.30 9.18 -14.22
C SER A 141 3.78 9.01 -14.20
N GLN A 142 3.30 8.16 -13.30
CA GLN A 142 1.89 7.97 -13.01
C GLN A 142 1.51 8.79 -11.79
N ARG A 143 0.48 9.65 -11.90
CA ARG A 143 -0.07 10.42 -10.78
C ARG A 143 -1.30 9.71 -10.22
N VAL A 144 -1.26 9.39 -8.93
CA VAL A 144 -2.30 8.62 -8.25
C VAL A 144 -2.92 9.47 -7.14
N LYS A 145 -4.24 9.61 -7.19
CA LYS A 145 -5.07 10.28 -6.20
C LYS A 145 -6.41 9.56 -6.18
N LEU A 146 -6.62 8.69 -5.18
CA LEU A 146 -7.75 7.77 -5.14
C LEU A 146 -8.79 8.20 -4.09
N PRO A 147 -10.05 7.74 -4.23
CA PRO A 147 -11.06 7.88 -3.17
C PRO A 147 -10.58 7.31 -1.84
N ALA A 148 -11.10 7.86 -0.75
CA ALA A 148 -10.84 7.34 0.59
C ALA A 148 -11.35 5.89 0.72
N GLY A 149 -10.55 5.02 1.33
CA GLY A 149 -10.79 3.57 1.41
C GLY A 149 -10.16 2.77 0.29
N ASP A 150 -9.70 3.41 -0.79
CA ASP A 150 -8.99 2.77 -1.90
C ASP A 150 -7.48 2.74 -1.66
N MET A 151 -6.80 1.76 -2.24
CA MET A 151 -5.36 1.56 -2.08
C MET A 151 -4.65 1.40 -3.42
N VAL A 152 -3.43 1.92 -3.52
CA VAL A 152 -2.52 1.62 -4.63
C VAL A 152 -1.36 0.76 -4.14
N LEU A 153 -1.02 -0.27 -4.94
CA LEU A 153 0.18 -1.09 -4.80
C LEU A 153 1.12 -0.79 -5.96
N TYR A 154 2.42 -0.67 -5.67
CA TYR A 154 3.45 -0.47 -6.67
C TYR A 154 4.77 -1.12 -6.24
N PRO A 155 5.72 -1.41 -7.15
CA PRO A 155 6.99 -2.01 -6.80
C PRO A 155 7.78 -1.13 -5.82
N GLY A 156 8.32 -1.69 -4.74
CA GLY A 156 9.16 -0.97 -3.78
C GLY A 156 10.45 -0.39 -4.39
N THR A 157 10.78 -0.80 -5.61
CA THR A 157 11.90 -0.28 -6.40
C THR A 157 11.59 1.01 -7.16
N SER A 158 10.32 1.46 -7.16
CA SER A 158 9.89 2.64 -7.90
C SER A 158 10.37 3.93 -7.24
N LEU A 159 10.92 4.84 -8.04
CA LEU A 159 11.13 6.22 -7.62
C LEU A 159 9.76 6.91 -7.51
N HIS A 160 9.49 7.56 -6.40
CA HIS A 160 8.19 8.18 -6.18
C HIS A 160 8.28 9.41 -5.26
N GLU A 161 7.21 10.20 -5.26
CA GLU A 161 7.06 11.41 -4.44
C GLU A 161 5.61 11.68 -4.09
N VAL A 162 5.36 12.47 -3.05
CA VAL A 162 4.06 13.10 -2.79
C VAL A 162 4.19 14.58 -3.13
N LEU A 163 3.46 15.01 -4.17
CA LEU A 163 3.45 16.40 -4.61
C LEU A 163 2.88 17.32 -3.51
N PRO A 164 3.23 18.62 -3.51
CA PRO A 164 2.74 19.54 -2.50
C PRO A 164 1.21 19.58 -2.40
N VAL A 165 0.70 19.47 -1.17
CA VAL A 165 -0.70 19.77 -0.84
C VAL A 165 -0.84 21.26 -0.64
N THR A 166 -1.70 21.91 -1.43
CA THR A 166 -1.86 23.37 -1.45
C THR A 166 -3.13 23.86 -0.72
N ARG A 167 -4.10 22.97 -0.49
CA ARG A 167 -5.32 23.18 0.29
C ARG A 167 -5.72 21.89 1.00
N GLY A 168 -6.30 21.99 2.19
CA GLY A 168 -6.80 20.84 2.94
C GLY A 168 -5.71 19.94 3.48
N HIS A 169 -6.07 18.68 3.76
CA HIS A 169 -5.15 17.68 4.30
C HIS A 169 -5.28 16.36 3.56
N ARG A 170 -4.17 15.87 3.02
CA ARG A 170 -4.08 14.49 2.51
C ARG A 170 -3.76 13.56 3.67
N LEU A 171 -4.64 12.62 3.95
CA LEU A 171 -4.47 11.56 4.94
C LEU A 171 -4.23 10.22 4.22
N ALA A 172 -3.24 9.46 4.65
CA ALA A 172 -2.99 8.12 4.10
C ALA A 172 -2.34 7.19 5.13
N SER A 173 -2.57 5.89 4.92
CA SER A 173 -1.75 4.84 5.52
C SER A 173 -0.78 4.31 4.47
N PHE A 174 0.46 4.04 4.87
CA PHE A 174 1.48 3.48 3.98
C PHE A 174 2.25 2.37 4.70
N PHE A 175 2.63 1.35 3.94
CA PHE A 175 3.35 0.20 4.47
C PHE A 175 3.99 -0.59 3.33
N TRP A 176 4.78 -1.61 3.70
CA TRP A 176 5.50 -2.45 2.75
C TRP A 176 5.14 -3.91 2.96
N VAL A 177 5.19 -4.66 1.88
CA VAL A 177 4.97 -6.10 1.88
C VAL A 177 6.24 -6.80 1.37
N GLU A 178 6.74 -7.72 2.18
CA GLU A 178 7.64 -8.77 1.73
C GLU A 178 6.79 -9.86 1.10
N SER A 179 6.93 -10.05 -0.20
CA SER A 179 6.17 -11.03 -0.94
C SER A 179 6.79 -12.43 -0.83
N MET A 180 5.95 -13.48 -0.84
CA MET A 180 6.39 -14.85 -1.03
C MET A 180 7.07 -15.04 -2.39
N VAL A 181 6.70 -14.25 -3.40
CA VAL A 181 7.32 -14.25 -4.73
C VAL A 181 8.10 -12.97 -4.92
N ARG A 182 9.42 -13.05 -4.86
CA ARG A 182 10.31 -11.89 -4.83
C ARG A 182 10.31 -11.08 -6.14
N SER A 183 10.27 -11.75 -7.31
CA SER A 183 10.29 -11.08 -8.61
C SER A 183 8.96 -10.38 -8.91
N ASP A 184 9.01 -9.10 -9.32
CA ASP A 184 7.83 -8.34 -9.71
C ASP A 184 7.19 -8.91 -10.99
N GLU A 185 8.02 -9.40 -11.92
CA GLU A 185 7.57 -10.02 -13.16
C GLU A 185 6.79 -11.33 -12.89
N GLN A 186 7.29 -12.17 -11.98
CA GLN A 186 6.62 -13.41 -11.60
C GLN A 186 5.30 -13.13 -10.86
N ARG A 187 5.28 -12.15 -9.93
CA ARG A 187 4.04 -11.72 -9.28
C ARG A 187 3.02 -11.22 -10.28
N ARG A 188 3.46 -10.43 -11.26
CA ARG A 188 2.58 -9.93 -12.32
C ARG A 188 1.97 -11.07 -13.13
N LEU A 189 2.77 -12.05 -13.56
CA LEU A 189 2.28 -13.21 -14.30
C LEU A 189 1.24 -14.01 -13.50
N LEU A 190 1.50 -14.24 -12.20
CA LEU A 190 0.55 -14.93 -11.32
C LEU A 190 -0.74 -14.11 -11.17
N PHE A 191 -0.64 -12.82 -10.93
CA PHE A 191 -1.80 -11.95 -10.78
C PHE A 191 -2.64 -11.89 -12.06
N ASP A 192 -2.00 -11.72 -13.22
CA ASP A 192 -2.70 -11.70 -14.52
C ASP A 192 -3.41 -13.02 -14.79
N LEU A 193 -2.76 -14.16 -14.48
CA LEU A 193 -3.36 -15.48 -14.64
C LEU A 193 -4.56 -15.66 -13.69
N ASP A 194 -4.44 -15.30 -12.42
CA ASP A 194 -5.51 -15.41 -11.42
C ASP A 194 -6.72 -14.53 -11.81
N MET A 195 -6.49 -13.27 -12.20
CA MET A 195 -7.56 -12.39 -12.63
C MET A 195 -8.27 -12.89 -13.90
N ASN A 196 -7.55 -13.51 -14.82
CA ASN A 196 -8.15 -14.11 -16.01
C ASN A 196 -8.93 -15.40 -15.69
N LEU A 197 -8.46 -16.21 -14.74
CA LEU A 197 -9.20 -17.35 -14.22
C LEU A 197 -10.52 -16.96 -13.58
N LEU A 198 -10.52 -15.89 -12.76
CA LEU A 198 -11.76 -15.35 -12.17
C LEU A 198 -12.75 -14.93 -13.24
N ARG A 199 -12.31 -14.22 -14.28
CA ARG A 199 -13.17 -13.80 -15.41
C ARG A 199 -13.69 -14.98 -16.23
N LEU A 200 -12.86 -16.02 -16.43
CA LEU A 200 -13.30 -17.23 -17.13
C LEU A 200 -14.38 -17.96 -16.35
N ARG A 201 -14.21 -18.12 -15.02
CA ARG A 201 -15.23 -18.72 -14.14
C ARG A 201 -16.54 -17.95 -14.11
N GLU A 202 -16.44 -16.63 -14.07
CA GLU A 202 -17.63 -15.77 -14.11
C GLU A 202 -18.43 -15.94 -15.40
N ARG A 203 -17.77 -16.14 -16.56
CA ARG A 203 -18.40 -16.26 -17.87
C ARG A 203 -18.88 -17.67 -18.20
N HIS A 204 -18.14 -18.68 -17.78
CA HIS A 204 -18.31 -20.06 -18.25
C HIS A 204 -18.55 -21.08 -17.13
N GLY A 205 -18.47 -20.66 -15.87
CA GLY A 205 -18.51 -21.57 -14.72
C GLY A 205 -17.24 -22.41 -14.59
N GLU A 206 -17.31 -23.44 -13.75
CA GLU A 206 -16.22 -24.41 -13.62
C GLU A 206 -16.27 -25.41 -14.77
N CYS A 207 -15.12 -25.63 -15.42
CA CYS A 207 -14.93 -26.62 -16.49
C CYS A 207 -13.52 -27.24 -16.38
N ALA A 208 -13.24 -28.25 -17.22
CA ALA A 208 -11.95 -28.93 -17.21
C ALA A 208 -10.77 -27.97 -17.44
N GLU A 209 -10.96 -26.98 -18.30
CA GLU A 209 -9.95 -25.98 -18.65
C GLU A 209 -9.69 -25.02 -17.48
N THR A 210 -10.71 -24.53 -16.78
CA THR A 210 -10.53 -23.66 -15.61
C THR A 210 -9.84 -24.41 -14.47
N THR A 211 -10.18 -25.70 -14.28
CA THR A 211 -9.51 -26.58 -13.31
C THR A 211 -8.03 -26.79 -13.67
N ALA A 212 -7.72 -27.08 -14.93
CA ALA A 212 -6.35 -27.29 -15.40
C ALA A 212 -5.50 -26.01 -15.26
N LEU A 213 -6.03 -24.86 -15.64
CA LEU A 213 -5.35 -23.56 -15.50
C LEU A 213 -5.14 -23.17 -14.02
N THR A 214 -6.09 -23.52 -13.14
CA THR A 214 -5.90 -23.37 -11.68
C THR A 214 -4.74 -24.21 -11.18
N GLY A 215 -4.64 -25.47 -11.67
CA GLY A 215 -3.49 -26.32 -11.40
C GLY A 215 -2.17 -25.69 -11.84
N THR A 216 -2.17 -25.08 -13.03
CA THR A 216 -1.00 -24.34 -13.55
C THR A 216 -0.63 -23.18 -12.64
N TYR A 217 -1.60 -22.34 -12.24
CA TYR A 217 -1.39 -21.24 -11.29
C TYR A 217 -0.73 -21.73 -9.99
N HIS A 218 -1.31 -22.74 -9.36
CA HIS A 218 -0.77 -23.27 -8.10
C HIS A 218 0.62 -23.90 -8.26
N ASN A 219 0.92 -24.51 -9.39
CA ASN A 219 2.24 -25.07 -9.65
C ASN A 219 3.28 -23.98 -9.86
N LEU A 220 2.97 -22.92 -10.61
CA LEU A 220 3.85 -21.76 -10.74
C LEU A 220 4.09 -21.09 -9.38
N LEU A 221 3.04 -20.92 -8.57
CA LEU A 221 3.18 -20.36 -7.23
C LEU A 221 4.09 -21.26 -6.35
N ARG A 222 3.94 -22.58 -6.35
CA ARG A 222 4.84 -23.52 -5.63
C ARG A 222 6.30 -23.41 -6.08
N MET A 223 6.52 -23.18 -7.39
CA MET A 223 7.89 -23.07 -7.94
C MET A 223 8.57 -21.77 -7.52
N TRP A 224 7.81 -20.70 -7.30
CA TRP A 224 8.34 -19.36 -7.10
C TRP A 224 8.21 -18.83 -5.66
N ALA A 225 7.31 -19.42 -4.87
CA ALA A 225 7.08 -18.95 -3.52
C ALA A 225 8.18 -19.41 -2.55
N ASP A 226 8.62 -18.46 -1.73
CA ASP A 226 9.44 -18.64 -0.54
C ASP A 226 8.56 -18.31 0.69
N THR A 227 8.12 -19.34 1.42
CA THR A 227 7.17 -19.22 2.56
C THR A 227 7.87 -19.28 3.92
#